data_45033651d728b2093ef95ac88f297dc6
#
_entry.id   45033651d728b2093ef95ac88f297dc6
#
_cell.length_a   1.000
_cell.length_b   1.000
_cell.length_c   1.000
_cell.angle_alpha   90.00
_cell.angle_beta   90.00
_cell.angle_gamma   90.00
#
_symmetry.space_group_name_H-M   'P 1'
#
loop_
_entity.id
_entity.type
_entity.pdbx_description
1 polymer ?
#
loop_
_entity_poly.entity_id
_entity_poly.type
_entity_poly.pdbx_seq_one_letter_code
_entity_poly.pdbx_strand_id
1 'polypeptide(L)'
;LVCGDVGFGKTVVALRAAFKSVMNGNQVAMLAPTTILCQQHLNHFRERMSDFPVAIEMMSRFRTASQQKKITQATAAGSVDILIGTHRLLSVDVSFKDLGLLIIDEEQRFGVQHKETIKKLS
;
A
#
# COMPACT_ATOMS: atom_id res chain seq x y z
N LEU A 1 7.14 12.56 -1.59
CA LEU A 1 6.65 11.39 -0.89
C LEU A 1 6.21 11.77 0.53
N VAL A 2 4.98 11.46 0.86
CA VAL A 2 4.45 11.65 2.20
C VAL A 2 4.40 10.29 2.90
N CYS A 3 4.96 10.24 4.09
CA CYS A 3 4.96 9.05 4.92
C CYS A 3 4.26 9.37 6.23
N GLY A 4 3.24 8.58 6.58
CA GLY A 4 2.49 8.80 7.80
C GLY A 4 2.16 7.51 8.51
N ASP A 5 1.98 7.61 9.81
CA ASP A 5 1.55 6.50 10.64
C ASP A 5 0.03 6.42 10.59
N VAL A 6 -0.47 5.19 10.46
CA VAL A 6 -1.90 4.94 10.48
C VAL A 6 -2.22 4.20 11.76
N GLY A 7 -2.86 4.90 12.69
CA GLY A 7 -3.31 4.30 13.92
C GLY A 7 -4.83 4.30 14.00
N PHE A 8 -5.32 3.81 15.11
CA PHE A 8 -6.74 3.84 15.38
C PHE A 8 -7.26 5.28 15.31
N GLY A 9 -8.29 5.51 14.55
CA GLY A 9 -8.86 6.83 14.33
C GLY A 9 -8.19 7.65 13.23
N LYS A 10 -7.07 7.16 12.68
CA LYS A 10 -6.37 7.85 11.58
C LYS A 10 -6.69 7.27 10.21
N THR A 11 -7.48 6.21 10.16
CA THR A 11 -7.80 5.52 8.90
C THR A 11 -8.49 6.44 7.90
N VAL A 12 -9.37 7.31 8.38
CA VAL A 12 -10.09 8.25 7.50
C VAL A 12 -9.13 9.22 6.84
N VAL A 13 -8.14 9.71 7.58
CA VAL A 13 -7.13 10.62 7.05
C VAL A 13 -6.29 9.91 5.99
N ALA A 14 -5.91 8.65 6.27
CA ALA A 14 -5.14 7.84 5.33
C ALA A 14 -5.93 7.60 4.03
N LEU A 15 -7.23 7.30 4.15
CA LEU A 15 -8.09 7.10 2.99
C LEU A 15 -8.18 8.35 2.13
N ARG A 16 -8.32 9.51 2.75
CA ARG A 16 -8.38 10.79 2.03
C ARG A 16 -7.06 11.10 1.33
N ALA A 17 -5.95 10.89 2.01
CA ALA A 17 -4.63 11.12 1.43
C ALA A 17 -4.38 10.19 0.25
N ALA A 18 -4.75 8.92 0.38
CA ALA A 18 -4.63 7.94 -0.69
C ALA A 18 -5.47 8.34 -1.90
N PHE A 19 -6.71 8.71 -1.67
CA PHE A 19 -7.62 9.14 -2.73
C PHE A 19 -7.04 10.34 -3.50
N LYS A 20 -6.57 11.33 -2.77
CA LYS A 20 -5.99 12.53 -3.38
C LYS A 20 -4.75 12.17 -4.21
N SER A 21 -3.90 11.29 -3.71
CA SER A 21 -2.70 10.87 -4.40
C SER A 21 -3.04 10.15 -5.71
N VAL A 22 -4.02 9.25 -5.67
CA VAL A 22 -4.49 8.52 -6.85
C VAL A 22 -5.11 9.48 -7.87
N MET A 23 -5.88 10.44 -7.42
CA MET A 23 -6.48 11.43 -8.32
C MET A 23 -5.44 12.32 -8.99
N ASN A 24 -4.28 12.48 -8.38
CA ASN A 24 -3.15 13.21 -8.98
C ASN A 24 -2.28 12.34 -9.89
N GLY A 25 -2.67 11.09 -10.11
CA GLY A 25 -1.94 10.17 -10.96
C GLY A 25 -0.81 9.43 -10.28
N ASN A 26 -0.74 9.48 -8.96
CA ASN A 26 0.31 8.80 -8.18
C ASN A 26 -0.21 7.50 -7.58
N GLN A 27 0.71 6.56 -7.39
CA GLN A 27 0.40 5.30 -6.73
C GLN A 27 0.58 5.44 -5.21
N VAL A 28 -0.10 4.57 -4.47
CA VAL A 28 -0.05 4.55 -3.01
C VAL A 28 0.36 3.16 -2.54
N ALA A 29 1.26 3.12 -1.57
CA ALA A 29 1.63 1.89 -0.88
C ALA A 29 1.15 1.98 0.57
N MET A 30 0.56 0.90 1.04
CA MET A 30 0.11 0.79 2.44
C MET A 30 0.78 -0.42 3.09
N LEU A 31 1.51 -0.16 4.15
CA LEU A 31 2.25 -1.20 4.88
C LEU A 31 1.58 -1.45 6.22
N ALA A 32 1.23 -2.69 6.48
CA ALA A 32 0.65 -3.11 7.75
C ALA A 32 1.44 -4.28 8.33
N PRO A 33 1.43 -4.45 9.66
CA PRO A 33 2.28 -5.46 10.30
C PRO A 33 1.81 -6.90 10.10
N THR A 34 0.54 -7.12 9.81
CA THR A 34 0.01 -8.48 9.65
C THR A 34 -0.89 -8.58 8.43
N THR A 35 -1.03 -9.80 7.91
CA THR A 35 -1.92 -10.07 6.78
C THR A 35 -3.37 -9.76 7.13
N ILE A 36 -3.77 -10.00 8.37
CA ILE A 36 -5.13 -9.69 8.83
C ILE A 36 -5.41 -8.19 8.73
N LEU A 37 -4.48 -7.37 9.18
CA LEU A 37 -4.62 -5.92 9.08
C LEU A 37 -4.61 -5.45 7.63
N CYS A 38 -3.78 -6.06 6.80
CA CYS A 38 -3.78 -5.77 5.36
C CYS A 38 -5.17 -6.05 4.75
N GLN A 39 -5.77 -7.16 5.12
CA GLN A 39 -7.09 -7.52 4.62
C GLN A 39 -8.15 -6.52 5.08
N GLN A 40 -8.08 -6.06 6.33
CA GLN A 40 -8.99 -5.05 6.84
C GLN A 40 -8.85 -3.73 6.08
N HIS A 41 -7.62 -3.30 5.82
CA HIS A 41 -7.36 -2.08 5.05
C HIS A 41 -7.85 -2.24 3.61
N LEU A 42 -7.62 -3.40 3.00
CA LEU A 42 -8.10 -3.68 1.66
C LEU A 42 -9.62 -3.52 1.58
N ASN A 43 -10.33 -4.10 2.55
CA ASN A 43 -11.79 -4.01 2.59
C ASN A 43 -12.26 -2.57 2.76
N HIS A 44 -11.61 -1.81 3.64
CA HIS A 44 -11.95 -0.40 3.86
C HIS A 44 -11.71 0.44 2.61
N PHE A 45 -10.57 0.26 1.95
CA PHE A 45 -10.26 1.02 0.74
C PHE A 45 -11.24 0.67 -0.38
N ARG A 46 -11.53 -0.61 -0.57
CA ARG A 46 -12.48 -1.03 -1.60
C ARG A 46 -13.87 -0.49 -1.35
N GLU A 47 -14.32 -0.52 -0.10
CA GLU A 47 -15.63 -0.01 0.27
C GLU A 47 -15.73 1.50 0.02
N ARG A 48 -14.72 2.25 0.49
CA ARG A 48 -14.72 3.70 0.39
C ARG A 48 -14.51 4.21 -1.04
N MET A 49 -13.85 3.43 -1.87
CA MET A 49 -13.51 3.84 -3.23
C MET A 49 -14.29 3.07 -4.29
N SER A 50 -15.37 2.40 -3.89
CA SER A 50 -16.16 1.56 -4.79
C SER A 50 -16.77 2.33 -5.96
N ASP A 51 -17.02 3.62 -5.80
CA ASP A 51 -17.61 4.46 -6.84
C ASP A 51 -16.56 5.05 -7.79
N PHE A 52 -15.28 4.72 -7.60
CA PHE A 52 -14.20 5.30 -8.37
C PHE A 52 -13.39 4.21 -9.07
N PRO A 53 -12.83 4.51 -10.25
CA PRO A 53 -12.04 3.52 -11.00
C PRO A 53 -10.61 3.41 -10.42
N VAL A 54 -10.51 2.95 -9.18
CA VAL A 54 -9.25 2.79 -8.47
C VAL A 54 -8.93 1.31 -8.34
N ALA A 55 -7.76 0.90 -8.84
CA ALA A 55 -7.30 -0.48 -8.75
C ALA A 55 -6.56 -0.69 -7.42
N ILE A 56 -7.14 -1.49 -6.55
CA ILE A 56 -6.59 -1.76 -5.22
C ILE A 56 -6.26 -3.25 -5.12
N GLU A 57 -5.01 -3.55 -4.78
CA GLU A 57 -4.54 -4.92 -4.66
C GLU A 57 -3.81 -5.12 -3.34
N MET A 58 -3.74 -6.39 -2.92
CA MET A 58 -3.01 -6.76 -1.71
C MET A 58 -1.93 -7.78 -2.05
N MET A 59 -0.71 -7.51 -1.64
CA MET A 59 0.39 -8.45 -1.76
C MET A 59 0.49 -9.25 -0.45
N SER A 60 0.38 -10.57 -0.54
CA SER A 60 0.38 -11.44 0.62
C SER A 60 1.10 -12.75 0.29
N ARG A 61 1.74 -13.33 1.31
CA ARG A 61 2.36 -14.65 1.19
C ARG A 61 1.34 -15.75 0.90
N PHE A 62 0.07 -15.49 1.14
CA PHE A 62 -1.00 -16.45 0.84
C PHE A 62 -1.42 -16.43 -0.62
N ARG A 63 -0.96 -15.44 -1.38
CA ARG A 63 -1.15 -15.43 -2.83
C ARG A 63 -0.19 -16.43 -3.48
N THR A 64 -0.62 -17.06 -4.56
CA THR A 64 0.27 -17.94 -5.33
C THR A 64 1.42 -17.14 -5.94
N ALA A 65 2.50 -17.82 -6.31
CA ALA A 65 3.61 -17.15 -6.98
C ALA A 65 3.16 -16.45 -8.27
N SER A 66 2.27 -17.09 -9.00
CA SER A 66 1.70 -16.51 -10.22
C SER A 66 0.91 -15.23 -9.94
N GLN A 67 0.08 -15.25 -8.90
CA GLN A 67 -0.69 -14.07 -8.49
C GLN A 67 0.22 -12.93 -8.03
N GLN A 68 1.24 -13.25 -7.23
CA GLN A 68 2.20 -12.25 -6.78
C GLN A 68 2.94 -11.61 -7.96
N LYS A 69 3.33 -12.42 -8.93
CA LYS A 69 4.00 -11.92 -10.13
C LYS A 69 3.11 -10.97 -10.92
N LYS A 70 1.85 -11.32 -11.09
CA LYS A 70 0.88 -10.46 -11.79
C LYS A 70 0.72 -9.12 -11.09
N ILE A 71 0.59 -9.15 -9.76
CA ILE A 71 0.44 -7.93 -8.96
C ILE A 71 1.69 -7.07 -9.06
N THR A 72 2.87 -7.68 -8.98
CA THR A 72 4.15 -6.98 -9.08
C THR A 72 4.29 -6.31 -10.45
N GLN A 73 3.96 -7.02 -11.51
CA GLN A 73 4.03 -6.49 -12.87
C GLN A 73 3.02 -5.35 -13.08
N ALA A 74 1.80 -5.52 -12.59
CA ALA A 74 0.77 -4.49 -12.69
C ALA A 74 1.15 -3.23 -11.91
N THR A 75 1.77 -3.40 -10.76
CA THR A 75 2.24 -2.27 -9.94
C THR A 75 3.34 -1.50 -10.67
N ALA A 76 4.31 -2.21 -11.25
CA ALA A 76 5.40 -1.59 -12.00
C ALA A 76 4.91 -0.91 -13.27
N ALA A 77 3.83 -1.40 -13.86
CA ALA A 77 3.24 -0.80 -15.05
C ALA A 77 2.33 0.40 -14.74
N GLY A 78 2.02 0.63 -13.45
CA GLY A 78 1.11 1.70 -13.05
C GLY A 78 -0.35 1.31 -13.09
N SER A 79 -0.66 0.02 -13.29
CA SER A 79 -2.04 -0.47 -13.36
C SER A 79 -2.67 -0.68 -11.99
N VAL A 80 -1.85 -0.76 -10.93
CA VAL A 80 -2.32 -0.82 -9.55
C VAL A 80 -2.16 0.55 -8.92
N ASP A 81 -3.24 1.14 -8.46
CA ASP A 81 -3.22 2.47 -7.86
C ASP A 81 -2.85 2.42 -6.39
N ILE A 82 -3.35 1.42 -5.67
CA ILE A 82 -3.07 1.25 -4.24
C ILE A 82 -2.65 -0.20 -4.01
N LEU A 83 -1.45 -0.39 -3.46
CA LEU A 83 -0.95 -1.71 -3.11
C LEU A 83 -0.79 -1.80 -1.60
N ILE A 84 -1.46 -2.78 -1.01
CA ILE A 84 -1.44 -3.01 0.44
C ILE A 84 -0.66 -4.29 0.72
N GLY A 85 0.16 -4.28 1.74
CA GLY A 85 0.90 -5.49 2.11
C GLY A 85 1.67 -5.35 3.39
N THR A 86 2.31 -6.45 3.76
CA THR A 86 3.22 -6.51 4.89
C THR A 86 4.64 -6.20 4.43
N HIS A 87 5.63 -6.73 5.13
CA HIS A 87 7.04 -6.58 4.74
C HIS A 87 7.32 -6.99 3.30
N ARG A 88 6.44 -7.79 2.70
CA ARG A 88 6.57 -8.23 1.32
C ARG A 88 6.68 -7.05 0.35
N LEU A 89 6.08 -5.89 0.71
CA LEU A 89 6.19 -4.68 -0.11
C LEU A 89 7.61 -4.13 -0.15
N LEU A 90 8.45 -4.50 0.79
CA LEU A 90 9.83 -4.02 0.86
C LEU A 90 10.80 -4.90 0.06
N SER A 91 10.28 -5.96 -0.58
CA SER A 91 11.10 -6.85 -1.40
C SER A 91 11.59 -6.16 -2.66
N VAL A 92 12.75 -6.58 -3.15
CA VAL A 92 13.40 -5.94 -4.30
C VAL A 92 12.62 -6.10 -5.60
N ASP A 93 11.74 -7.09 -5.69
CA ASP A 93 10.94 -7.32 -6.88
C ASP A 93 9.69 -6.45 -6.95
N VAL A 94 9.37 -5.73 -5.86
CA VAL A 94 8.24 -4.80 -5.84
C VAL A 94 8.72 -3.42 -6.22
N SER A 95 8.19 -2.90 -7.31
CA SER A 95 8.51 -1.55 -7.76
C SER A 95 7.23 -0.84 -8.20
N PHE A 96 7.26 0.48 -8.15
CA PHE A 96 6.14 1.34 -8.51
C PHE A 96 6.54 2.23 -9.66
N LYS A 97 5.61 2.53 -10.54
CA LYS A 97 5.84 3.46 -11.63
C LYS A 97 5.91 4.90 -11.12
N ASP A 98 4.95 5.29 -10.28
CA ASP A 98 4.82 6.66 -9.75
C ASP A 98 4.32 6.62 -8.32
N LEU A 99 5.16 6.17 -7.40
CA LEU A 99 4.80 6.14 -5.98
C LEU A 99 4.80 7.54 -5.40
N GLY A 100 3.64 8.01 -4.94
CA GLY A 100 3.49 9.34 -4.38
C GLY A 100 3.19 9.37 -2.89
N LEU A 101 2.73 8.27 -2.33
CA LEU A 101 2.36 8.22 -0.93
C LEU A 101 2.65 6.83 -0.37
N LEU A 102 3.27 6.80 0.81
CA LEU A 102 3.48 5.58 1.56
C LEU A 102 2.84 5.73 2.92
N ILE A 103 1.92 4.83 3.23
CA ILE A 103 1.19 4.83 4.49
C ILE A 103 1.67 3.64 5.30
N ILE A 104 2.01 3.87 6.56
CA ILE A 104 2.46 2.82 7.46
C ILE A 104 1.49 2.71 8.63
N ASP A 105 0.95 1.50 8.79
CA ASP A 105 0.19 1.17 9.97
C ASP A 105 1.19 0.70 11.02
N GLU A 106 1.65 1.61 11.85
CA GLU A 106 2.65 1.31 12.88
C GLU A 106 1.98 0.80 14.15
N GLU A 107 1.74 -0.49 14.20
CA GLU A 107 1.51 -1.11 15.49
C GLU A 107 2.88 -1.46 16.04
N GLN A 108 3.40 -0.67 16.89
CA GLN A 108 4.60 -0.82 17.74
C GLN A 108 5.76 -1.69 17.22
N ARG A 109 5.57 -2.52 16.20
CA ARG A 109 6.58 -3.45 15.68
C ARG A 109 7.38 -2.90 14.53
N PHE A 110 6.92 -1.83 13.90
CA PHE A 110 7.67 -1.17 12.86
C PHE A 110 8.56 -0.11 13.50
N GLY A 111 9.84 -0.34 13.42
CA GLY A 111 10.81 0.56 13.98
C GLY A 111 11.44 1.46 12.95
N VAL A 112 12.48 2.17 13.36
CA VAL A 112 13.22 3.11 12.54
C VAL A 112 13.79 2.46 11.28
N GLN A 113 14.19 1.20 11.36
CA GLN A 113 14.76 0.49 10.22
C GLN A 113 13.80 0.39 9.05
N HIS A 114 12.52 0.22 9.33
CA HIS A 114 11.52 0.17 8.26
C HIS A 114 11.38 1.52 7.58
N LYS A 115 11.49 2.59 8.34
CA LYS A 115 11.42 3.94 7.78
C LYS A 115 12.58 4.21 6.83
N GLU A 116 13.77 3.73 7.15
CA GLU A 116 14.93 3.85 6.28
C GLU A 116 14.74 3.07 4.98
N THR A 117 14.20 1.84 5.09
CA THR A 117 13.90 1.02 3.93
C THR A 117 12.87 1.70 3.04
N ILE A 118 11.88 2.33 3.65
CA ILE A 118 10.82 3.04 2.95
C ILE A 118 11.38 4.16 2.08
N LYS A 119 12.39 4.86 2.55
CA LYS A 119 13.03 5.92 1.77
C LYS A 119 13.62 5.40 0.47
N LYS A 120 14.01 4.14 0.41
CA LYS A 120 14.55 3.52 -0.80
C LYS A 120 13.46 3.22 -1.84
N LEU A 121 12.20 3.16 -1.44
CA LEU A 121 11.09 2.95 -2.35
C LEU A 121 10.67 4.24 -3.07
N SER A 122 11.02 5.35 -2.48
CA SER A 122 10.75 6.64 -3.10
C SER A 122 11.91 7.07 -3.99
#